data_bdb30fc678423584bc643225b2406b9f
#
_entry.id   bdb30fc678423584bc643225b2406b9f
#
_cell.length_a   1.000
_cell.length_b   1.000
_cell.length_c   1.000
_cell.angle_alpha   90.00
_cell.angle_beta   90.00
_cell.angle_gamma   90.00
#
_symmetry.space_group_name_H-M   'P 1'
#
loop_
_entity.id
_entity.type
_entity.pdbx_description
1 polymer ?
#
loop_
_entity_poly.entity_id
_entity_poly.type
_entity_poly.pdbx_seq_one_letter_code
_entity_poly.pdbx_strand_id
1 'polypeptide(L)'
;LPHGEEMISVMGMGSSVVGEQKEADIIKTVEYALDAGINYFDMAGGHATIFPAYGKALEGRRKDAMLQVHFGANYTTGEYGWTTNLDTVKKSIDWQLNNLRTDYIDFGFIHCLDEKSDLDAYEKHGILNYIIDLKSQGVVKYIGLSTHAPELANRILDMKILDMMMFSINPMYDFGHGDFAIGSNNERQDLYRRCEKEGVGISVMKPFNAGQLLDAAKSPFHQALTTSQCIQYALDKPGVLTVVGGPGNVDQLKEILTYLDTTDEERDYSVIGSFTPDDSVGKCVYCKHCHPCPAGLNIGLINKYYDLSRQGDV
;
A
#
# COMPACT_ATOMS: atom_id res chain seq x y z
N LEU A 1 -5.22 -9.79 9.55
CA LEU A 1 -4.12 -8.88 9.98
C LEU A 1 -3.22 -9.61 10.98
N PRO A 2 -1.87 -9.39 10.94
CA PRO A 2 -0.96 -10.12 11.83
C PRO A 2 -1.20 -9.86 13.33
N HIS A 3 -1.64 -8.64 13.68
CA HIS A 3 -1.92 -8.24 15.08
C HIS A 3 -3.42 -8.09 15.37
N GLY A 4 -4.29 -8.69 14.56
CA GLY A 4 -5.73 -8.62 14.68
C GLY A 4 -6.43 -9.85 14.11
N GLU A 5 -7.72 -9.96 14.33
CA GLU A 5 -8.57 -11.03 13.80
C GLU A 5 -9.26 -10.62 12.49
N GLU A 6 -9.17 -9.35 12.11
CA GLU A 6 -9.85 -8.83 10.93
C GLU A 6 -9.20 -9.33 9.64
N MET A 7 -10.05 -9.74 8.71
CA MET A 7 -9.65 -10.10 7.35
C MET A 7 -9.62 -8.85 6.47
N ILE A 8 -8.50 -8.60 5.81
CA ILE A 8 -8.33 -7.52 4.84
C ILE A 8 -8.47 -8.10 3.42
N SER A 9 -9.16 -7.39 2.54
CA SER A 9 -9.28 -7.82 1.14
C SER A 9 -7.92 -7.75 0.43
N VAL A 10 -7.63 -8.74 -0.40
CA VAL A 10 -6.36 -8.81 -1.16
C VAL A 10 -6.20 -7.63 -2.12
N MET A 11 -7.32 -7.08 -2.58
CA MET A 11 -7.37 -5.82 -3.33
C MET A 11 -7.89 -4.71 -2.44
N GLY A 12 -7.15 -3.61 -2.35
CA GLY A 12 -7.57 -2.36 -1.73
C GLY A 12 -7.86 -1.29 -2.78
N MET A 13 -8.54 -0.23 -2.37
CA MET A 13 -8.86 0.91 -3.24
C MET A 13 -8.20 2.19 -2.71
N GLY A 14 -7.36 2.80 -3.55
CA GLY A 14 -6.80 4.15 -3.31
C GLY A 14 -7.75 5.24 -3.80
N SER A 15 -7.73 6.38 -3.13
CA SER A 15 -8.63 7.49 -3.40
C SER A 15 -8.07 8.58 -4.32
N SER A 16 -6.80 8.51 -4.73
CA SER A 16 -6.15 9.59 -5.47
C SER A 16 -6.83 9.90 -6.82
N VAL A 17 -7.04 8.89 -7.66
CA VAL A 17 -7.60 9.09 -9.01
C VAL A 17 -9.12 9.26 -8.97
N VAL A 18 -9.82 8.46 -8.16
CA VAL A 18 -11.28 8.61 -8.00
C VAL A 18 -11.65 9.97 -7.41
N GLY A 19 -10.78 10.56 -6.58
CA GLY A 19 -10.97 11.87 -5.97
C GLY A 19 -11.04 13.05 -6.95
N GLU A 20 -10.58 12.85 -8.18
CA GLU A 20 -10.70 13.83 -9.28
C GLU A 20 -12.10 13.85 -9.91
N GLN A 21 -12.94 12.87 -9.56
CA GLN A 21 -14.28 12.73 -10.12
C GLN A 21 -15.31 13.58 -9.36
N LYS A 22 -16.52 13.67 -9.91
CA LYS A 22 -17.66 14.27 -9.21
C LYS A 22 -18.05 13.41 -8.01
N GLU A 23 -18.56 14.02 -6.96
CA GLU A 23 -18.96 13.34 -5.74
C GLU A 23 -19.86 12.10 -5.99
N ALA A 24 -20.83 12.22 -6.89
CA ALA A 24 -21.73 11.11 -7.23
C ALA A 24 -20.99 9.91 -7.86
N ASP A 25 -19.97 10.16 -8.65
CA ASP A 25 -19.15 9.10 -9.28
C ASP A 25 -18.21 8.46 -8.27
N ILE A 26 -17.67 9.25 -7.32
CA ILE A 26 -16.90 8.72 -6.18
C ILE A 26 -17.76 7.78 -5.37
N ILE A 27 -18.96 8.22 -4.94
CA ILE A 27 -19.91 7.42 -4.16
C ILE A 27 -20.20 6.10 -4.86
N LYS A 28 -20.60 6.16 -6.14
CA LYS A 28 -20.91 4.98 -6.95
C LYS A 28 -19.73 3.99 -7.03
N THR A 29 -18.49 4.50 -7.13
CA THR A 29 -17.32 3.64 -7.23
C THR A 29 -16.98 2.98 -5.90
N VAL A 30 -17.16 3.70 -4.79
CA VAL A 30 -16.95 3.16 -3.43
C VAL A 30 -18.04 2.12 -3.09
N GLU A 31 -19.31 2.39 -3.41
CA GLU A 31 -20.40 1.42 -3.22
C GLU A 31 -20.13 0.14 -4.02
N TYR A 32 -19.73 0.28 -5.28
CA TYR A 32 -19.37 -0.89 -6.11
C TYR A 32 -18.19 -1.66 -5.51
N ALA A 33 -17.16 -0.98 -4.99
CA ALA A 33 -16.01 -1.60 -4.36
C ALA A 33 -16.42 -2.47 -3.15
N LEU A 34 -17.30 -1.91 -2.28
CA LEU A 34 -17.85 -2.63 -1.13
C LEU A 34 -18.68 -3.85 -1.55
N ASP A 35 -19.53 -3.70 -2.57
CA ASP A 35 -20.37 -4.79 -3.09
C ASP A 35 -19.52 -5.90 -3.75
N ALA A 36 -18.36 -5.55 -4.29
CA ALA A 36 -17.37 -6.49 -4.83
C ALA A 36 -16.46 -7.12 -3.76
N GLY A 37 -16.63 -6.79 -2.46
CA GLY A 37 -15.90 -7.38 -1.36
C GLY A 37 -14.59 -6.68 -1.00
N ILE A 38 -14.30 -5.50 -1.57
CA ILE A 38 -13.18 -4.65 -1.11
C ILE A 38 -13.57 -4.03 0.22
N ASN A 39 -12.71 -4.22 1.23
CA ASN A 39 -12.91 -3.65 2.56
C ASN A 39 -11.76 -2.74 3.03
N TYR A 40 -10.72 -2.54 2.23
CA TYR A 40 -9.58 -1.69 2.55
C TYR A 40 -9.51 -0.47 1.63
N PHE A 41 -9.54 0.73 2.22
CA PHE A 41 -9.61 2.00 1.51
C PHE A 41 -8.54 2.97 2.02
N ASP A 42 -7.67 3.41 1.10
CA ASP A 42 -6.65 4.40 1.40
C ASP A 42 -7.17 5.81 1.11
N MET A 43 -7.19 6.66 2.15
CA MET A 43 -7.74 8.02 2.13
C MET A 43 -6.67 9.08 1.80
N ALA A 44 -5.66 8.75 1.00
CA ALA A 44 -4.63 9.69 0.55
C ALA A 44 -4.95 10.22 -0.86
N GLY A 45 -5.98 11.02 -1.00
CA GLY A 45 -6.35 11.67 -2.27
C GLY A 45 -5.75 13.06 -2.44
N GLY A 46 -5.77 13.60 -3.68
CA GLY A 46 -5.38 14.99 -3.98
C GLY A 46 -6.41 16.02 -3.51
N HIS A 47 -7.68 15.61 -3.35
CA HIS A 47 -8.80 16.52 -3.07
C HIS A 47 -9.59 16.11 -1.84
N ALA A 48 -10.08 17.10 -1.11
CA ALA A 48 -10.89 16.93 0.09
C ALA A 48 -12.27 16.28 -0.16
N THR A 49 -12.75 16.33 -1.40
CA THR A 49 -14.07 15.79 -1.82
C THR A 49 -14.25 14.30 -1.54
N ILE A 50 -13.15 13.55 -1.43
CA ILE A 50 -13.21 12.12 -1.10
C ILE A 50 -13.85 11.87 0.26
N PHE A 51 -13.57 12.69 1.27
CA PHE A 51 -14.04 12.46 2.64
C PHE A 51 -15.57 12.51 2.77
N PRO A 52 -16.26 13.58 2.34
CA PRO A 52 -17.73 13.59 2.38
C PRO A 52 -18.37 12.55 1.44
N ALA A 53 -17.74 12.24 0.29
CA ALA A 53 -18.23 11.21 -0.62
C ALA A 53 -18.18 9.82 0.02
N TYR A 54 -17.04 9.45 0.63
CA TYR A 54 -16.92 8.18 1.37
C TYR A 54 -17.84 8.14 2.58
N GLY A 55 -17.99 9.26 3.32
CA GLY A 55 -18.93 9.35 4.44
C GLY A 55 -20.37 9.05 4.03
N LYS A 56 -20.78 9.45 2.82
CA LYS A 56 -22.10 9.12 2.23
C LYS A 56 -22.19 7.68 1.76
N ALA A 57 -21.19 7.19 1.02
CA ALA A 57 -21.15 5.82 0.51
C ALA A 57 -21.14 4.77 1.64
N LEU A 58 -20.55 5.11 2.78
CA LEU A 58 -20.43 4.23 3.95
C LEU A 58 -21.61 4.36 4.93
N GLU A 59 -22.63 5.17 4.63
CA GLU A 59 -23.78 5.32 5.52
C GLU A 59 -24.50 3.98 5.74
N GLY A 60 -24.57 3.56 7.00
CA GLY A 60 -25.07 2.23 7.38
C GLY A 60 -24.10 1.05 7.14
N ARG A 61 -22.97 1.28 6.47
CA ARG A 61 -21.97 0.27 6.08
C ARG A 61 -20.56 0.55 6.61
N ARG A 62 -20.39 1.51 7.53
CA ARG A 62 -19.05 1.90 8.05
C ARG A 62 -18.23 0.69 8.55
N LYS A 63 -18.88 -0.33 9.09
CA LYS A 63 -18.24 -1.55 9.61
C LYS A 63 -17.71 -2.48 8.53
N ASP A 64 -18.18 -2.34 7.30
CA ASP A 64 -17.76 -3.15 6.15
C ASP A 64 -16.46 -2.60 5.54
N ALA A 65 -16.00 -1.41 5.98
CA ALA A 65 -14.83 -0.72 5.46
C ALA A 65 -13.77 -0.50 6.53
N MET A 66 -12.52 -0.75 6.18
CA MET A 66 -11.32 -0.39 6.93
C MET A 66 -10.70 0.83 6.27
N LEU A 67 -10.73 1.98 6.94
CA LEU A 67 -10.22 3.24 6.42
C LEU A 67 -8.81 3.50 6.92
N GLN A 68 -7.90 3.74 5.97
CA GLN A 68 -6.55 4.21 6.20
C GLN A 68 -6.52 5.73 6.12
N VAL A 69 -6.34 6.39 7.26
CA VAL A 69 -6.28 7.85 7.39
C VAL A 69 -4.86 8.28 7.70
N HIS A 70 -4.42 9.39 7.11
CA HIS A 70 -3.03 9.82 7.15
C HIS A 70 -2.80 11.03 8.08
N PHE A 71 -2.02 10.84 9.13
CA PHE A 71 -1.56 11.86 10.06
C PHE A 71 -0.40 12.64 9.43
N GLY A 72 -0.63 13.88 9.08
CA GLY A 72 0.29 14.74 8.31
C GLY A 72 -0.29 15.17 6.97
N ALA A 73 -1.30 14.48 6.45
CA ALA A 73 -2.10 14.97 5.35
C ALA A 73 -3.16 15.96 5.86
N ASN A 74 -3.21 17.16 5.29
CA ASN A 74 -4.16 18.20 5.65
C ASN A 74 -5.10 18.52 4.49
N TYR A 75 -6.41 18.47 4.76
CA TYR A 75 -7.48 18.70 3.77
C TYR A 75 -8.41 19.85 4.17
N THR A 76 -8.12 20.56 5.24
CA THR A 76 -8.98 21.65 5.76
C THR A 76 -9.12 22.82 4.81
N THR A 77 -8.25 22.93 3.81
CA THR A 77 -8.27 23.99 2.77
C THR A 77 -9.05 23.60 1.52
N GLY A 78 -9.55 22.35 1.43
CA GLY A 78 -10.23 21.82 0.25
C GLY A 78 -9.34 20.94 -0.64
N GLU A 79 -8.02 21.06 -0.53
CA GLU A 79 -7.03 20.29 -1.27
C GLU A 79 -5.99 19.68 -0.33
N TYR A 80 -5.25 18.71 -0.85
CA TYR A 80 -4.17 18.09 -0.11
C TYR A 80 -3.06 19.08 0.24
N GLY A 81 -2.62 19.02 1.48
CA GLY A 81 -1.41 19.67 1.97
C GLY A 81 -0.65 18.74 2.92
N TRP A 82 0.65 18.87 2.99
CA TRP A 82 1.49 18.14 3.93
C TRP A 82 1.91 19.01 5.11
N THR A 83 1.93 18.46 6.33
CA THR A 83 2.26 19.23 7.53
C THR A 83 2.85 18.36 8.65
N THR A 84 3.80 18.93 9.39
CA THR A 84 4.31 18.39 10.65
C THR A 84 3.88 19.26 11.85
N ASN A 85 2.98 20.21 11.67
CA ASN A 85 2.44 21.00 12.77
C ASN A 85 1.32 20.23 13.49
N LEU A 86 1.51 19.90 14.76
CA LEU A 86 0.58 19.07 15.54
C LEU A 86 -0.84 19.64 15.61
N ASP A 87 -1.00 20.95 15.78
CA ASP A 87 -2.34 21.57 15.86
C ASP A 87 -3.07 21.48 14.51
N THR A 88 -2.32 21.60 13.41
CA THR A 88 -2.89 21.42 12.07
C THR A 88 -3.25 19.96 11.83
N VAL A 89 -2.40 19.01 12.24
CA VAL A 89 -2.70 17.58 12.18
C VAL A 89 -3.98 17.25 12.93
N LYS A 90 -4.12 17.71 14.20
CA LYS A 90 -5.34 17.51 15.00
C LYS A 90 -6.58 18.03 14.31
N LYS A 91 -6.54 19.30 13.84
CA LYS A 91 -7.66 19.91 13.11
C LYS A 91 -8.01 19.13 11.84
N SER A 92 -7.00 18.65 11.12
CA SER A 92 -7.22 17.85 9.91
C SER A 92 -7.87 16.51 10.23
N ILE A 93 -7.44 15.81 11.26
CA ILE A 93 -8.03 14.53 11.67
C ILE A 93 -9.49 14.72 12.12
N ASP A 94 -9.77 15.74 12.95
CA ASP A 94 -11.15 16.05 13.34
C ASP A 94 -12.02 16.35 12.12
N TRP A 95 -11.50 17.14 11.17
CA TRP A 95 -12.20 17.46 9.93
C TRP A 95 -12.45 16.21 9.08
N GLN A 96 -11.47 15.31 8.94
CA GLN A 96 -11.60 14.06 8.19
C GLN A 96 -12.64 13.13 8.82
N LEU A 97 -12.60 12.91 10.14
CA LEU A 97 -13.58 12.09 10.86
C LEU A 97 -15.00 12.62 10.71
N ASN A 98 -15.18 13.94 10.85
CA ASN A 98 -16.49 14.58 10.69
C ASN A 98 -17.07 14.37 9.28
N ASN A 99 -16.24 14.50 8.23
CA ASN A 99 -16.68 14.31 6.85
C ASN A 99 -16.89 12.83 6.49
N LEU A 100 -16.08 11.92 7.05
CA LEU A 100 -16.27 10.47 6.96
C LEU A 100 -17.46 9.96 7.80
N ARG A 101 -18.04 10.81 8.65
CA ARG A 101 -19.17 10.47 9.55
C ARG A 101 -18.86 9.29 10.46
N THR A 102 -17.67 9.30 11.06
CA THR A 102 -17.18 8.23 11.95
C THR A 102 -16.40 8.82 13.12
N ASP A 103 -16.37 8.10 14.23
CA ASP A 103 -15.66 8.47 15.46
C ASP A 103 -14.39 7.63 15.67
N TYR A 104 -14.06 6.73 14.72
CA TYR A 104 -12.87 5.91 14.78
C TYR A 104 -12.17 5.75 13.43
N ILE A 105 -10.89 5.43 13.50
CA ILE A 105 -9.98 5.16 12.38
C ILE A 105 -9.51 3.72 12.48
N ASP A 106 -9.63 2.94 11.40
CA ASP A 106 -9.12 1.57 11.40
C ASP A 106 -7.59 1.59 11.33
N PHE A 107 -7.00 2.36 10.41
CA PHE A 107 -5.56 2.51 10.27
C PHE A 107 -5.16 3.98 10.31
N GLY A 108 -4.44 4.39 11.36
CA GLY A 108 -3.81 5.71 11.48
C GLY A 108 -2.38 5.66 10.97
N PHE A 109 -2.12 6.24 9.80
CA PHE A 109 -0.81 6.18 9.15
C PHE A 109 0.01 7.44 9.40
N ILE A 110 1.27 7.26 9.78
CA ILE A 110 2.31 8.27 9.71
C ILE A 110 2.52 8.56 8.22
N HIS A 111 2.29 9.82 7.79
CA HIS A 111 2.13 10.12 6.38
C HIS A 111 3.43 10.48 5.67
N CYS A 112 3.79 9.69 4.64
CA CYS A 112 4.78 10.00 3.61
C CYS A 112 6.11 10.51 4.19
N LEU A 113 6.77 9.68 5.01
CA LEU A 113 8.08 10.01 5.56
C LEU A 113 9.17 9.45 4.63
N ASP A 114 9.73 10.31 3.79
CA ASP A 114 10.78 9.94 2.83
C ASP A 114 12.12 10.61 3.16
N GLU A 115 12.11 11.65 4.00
CA GLU A 115 13.29 12.35 4.45
C GLU A 115 13.49 12.20 5.98
N LYS A 116 14.75 12.10 6.40
CA LYS A 116 15.09 12.01 7.84
C LYS A 116 14.57 13.20 8.63
N SER A 117 14.62 14.40 8.05
CA SER A 117 14.12 15.64 8.63
C SER A 117 12.64 15.56 8.96
N ASP A 118 11.87 14.82 8.17
CA ASP A 118 10.42 14.66 8.39
C ASP A 118 10.16 13.83 9.63
N LEU A 119 10.86 12.70 9.78
CA LEU A 119 10.76 11.88 10.97
C LEU A 119 11.19 12.65 12.23
N ASP A 120 12.31 13.36 12.17
CA ASP A 120 12.80 14.19 13.27
C ASP A 120 11.76 15.28 13.65
N ALA A 121 11.04 15.83 12.66
CA ALA A 121 9.95 16.79 12.88
C ALA A 121 8.71 16.13 13.52
N TYR A 122 8.31 14.93 13.08
CA TYR A 122 7.20 14.17 13.68
C TYR A 122 7.45 13.85 15.15
N GLU A 123 8.68 13.40 15.48
CA GLU A 123 9.11 13.17 16.86
C GLU A 123 9.09 14.47 17.69
N LYS A 124 9.78 15.50 17.20
CA LYS A 124 9.93 16.80 17.88
C LYS A 124 8.59 17.49 18.14
N HIS A 125 7.67 17.42 17.18
CA HIS A 125 6.37 18.09 17.28
C HIS A 125 5.31 17.22 18.00
N GLY A 126 5.66 16.00 18.40
CA GLY A 126 4.78 15.13 19.19
C GLY A 126 3.68 14.43 18.42
N ILE A 127 3.78 14.35 17.08
CA ILE A 127 2.76 13.70 16.24
C ILE A 127 2.73 12.19 16.50
N LEU A 128 3.90 11.54 16.65
CA LEU A 128 3.97 10.13 16.99
C LEU A 128 3.27 9.81 18.31
N ASN A 129 3.52 10.61 19.35
CA ASN A 129 2.85 10.46 20.64
C ASN A 129 1.34 10.64 20.50
N TYR A 130 0.89 11.63 19.71
CA TYR A 130 -0.52 11.86 19.47
C TYR A 130 -1.22 10.64 18.81
N ILE A 131 -0.59 9.99 17.83
CA ILE A 131 -1.13 8.78 17.19
C ILE A 131 -1.22 7.63 18.21
N ILE A 132 -0.16 7.44 19.00
CA ILE A 132 -0.10 6.42 20.05
C ILE A 132 -1.20 6.65 21.11
N ASP A 133 -1.39 7.89 21.52
CA ASP A 133 -2.44 8.27 22.46
C ASP A 133 -3.84 7.98 21.91
N LEU A 134 -4.10 8.28 20.64
CA LEU A 134 -5.36 7.95 19.99
C LEU A 134 -5.58 6.42 19.88
N LYS A 135 -4.53 5.64 19.67
CA LYS A 135 -4.62 4.16 19.72
C LYS A 135 -4.97 3.71 21.13
N SER A 136 -4.36 4.27 22.16
CA SER A 136 -4.66 3.92 23.57
C SER A 136 -6.09 4.27 23.98
N GLN A 137 -6.69 5.29 23.35
CA GLN A 137 -8.07 5.73 23.56
C GLN A 137 -9.09 4.94 22.69
N GLY A 138 -8.61 4.07 21.79
CA GLY A 138 -9.47 3.30 20.89
C GLY A 138 -10.02 4.09 19.69
N VAL A 139 -9.56 5.33 19.47
CA VAL A 139 -9.92 6.13 18.30
C VAL A 139 -9.19 5.62 17.05
N VAL A 140 -7.94 5.17 17.19
CA VAL A 140 -7.16 4.49 16.14
C VAL A 140 -7.01 3.02 16.53
N LYS A 141 -7.36 2.08 15.66
CA LYS A 141 -7.19 0.64 15.95
C LYS A 141 -5.77 0.18 15.67
N TYR A 142 -5.23 0.49 14.50
CA TYR A 142 -3.91 0.07 14.02
C TYR A 142 -3.07 1.27 13.60
N ILE A 143 -1.77 1.23 13.92
CA ILE A 143 -0.81 2.27 13.49
C ILE A 143 -0.07 1.77 12.26
N GLY A 144 0.02 2.64 11.25
CA GLY A 144 0.77 2.37 10.04
C GLY A 144 1.79 3.45 9.70
N LEU A 145 2.61 3.16 8.69
CA LEU A 145 3.56 4.07 8.07
C LEU A 145 3.36 4.09 6.57
N SER A 146 3.36 5.26 5.94
CA SER A 146 3.48 5.43 4.49
C SER A 146 4.86 6.01 4.17
N THR A 147 5.66 5.30 3.37
CA THR A 147 7.01 5.73 2.96
C THR A 147 7.43 5.04 1.66
N HIS A 148 8.43 5.63 0.97
CA HIS A 148 9.14 5.03 -0.16
C HIS A 148 10.59 4.66 0.21
N ALA A 149 11.07 5.05 1.40
CA ALA A 149 12.45 4.95 1.84
C ALA A 149 12.68 3.76 2.81
N PRO A 150 13.40 2.70 2.40
CA PRO A 150 13.67 1.53 3.25
C PRO A 150 14.40 1.89 4.55
N GLU A 151 15.31 2.85 4.52
CA GLU A 151 16.05 3.30 5.70
C GLU A 151 15.11 3.84 6.79
N LEU A 152 14.18 4.73 6.41
CA LEU A 152 13.22 5.33 7.34
C LEU A 152 12.19 4.31 7.82
N ALA A 153 11.75 3.42 6.91
CA ALA A 153 10.90 2.30 7.28
C ALA A 153 11.54 1.47 8.40
N ASN A 154 12.82 1.13 8.25
CA ASN A 154 13.57 0.37 9.25
C ASN A 154 13.71 1.10 10.60
N ARG A 155 13.93 2.42 10.60
CA ARG A 155 13.98 3.21 11.84
C ARG A 155 12.66 3.17 12.61
N ILE A 156 11.53 3.26 11.91
CA ILE A 156 10.21 3.23 12.58
C ILE A 156 9.85 1.80 13.00
N LEU A 157 10.23 0.77 12.25
CA LEU A 157 10.12 -0.62 12.68
C LEU A 157 10.87 -0.88 13.99
N ASP A 158 12.04 -0.24 14.20
CA ASP A 158 12.79 -0.35 15.47
C ASP A 158 11.99 0.18 16.67
N MET A 159 11.05 1.09 16.47
CA MET A 159 10.17 1.61 17.54
C MET A 159 9.11 0.62 17.99
N LYS A 160 8.86 -0.47 17.23
CA LYS A 160 7.86 -1.52 17.52
C LYS A 160 6.44 -0.99 17.75
N ILE A 161 6.06 0.03 17.01
CA ILE A 161 4.72 0.66 17.08
C ILE A 161 3.83 0.33 15.89
N LEU A 162 4.40 -0.23 14.81
CA LEU A 162 3.68 -0.46 13.55
C LEU A 162 2.92 -1.78 13.56
N ASP A 163 1.70 -1.72 13.08
CA ASP A 163 0.87 -2.86 12.71
C ASP A 163 0.89 -3.08 11.17
N MET A 164 1.07 -1.99 10.40
CA MET A 164 1.03 -2.03 8.94
C MET A 164 1.96 -1.00 8.31
N MET A 165 2.42 -1.27 7.09
CA MET A 165 3.24 -0.36 6.30
C MET A 165 2.65 -0.22 4.89
N MET A 166 2.50 1.00 4.39
CA MET A 166 2.24 1.26 2.98
C MET A 166 3.55 1.56 2.29
N PHE A 167 3.89 0.72 1.31
CA PHE A 167 5.14 0.82 0.58
C PHE A 167 4.93 0.72 -0.94
N SER A 168 5.74 1.42 -1.72
CA SER A 168 5.66 1.35 -3.17
C SER A 168 6.36 0.10 -3.69
N ILE A 169 5.58 -0.88 -4.18
CA ILE A 169 6.11 -2.15 -4.70
C ILE A 169 5.62 -2.38 -6.12
N ASN A 170 6.54 -2.43 -7.04
CA ASN A 170 6.34 -2.88 -8.41
C ASN A 170 7.70 -3.27 -9.01
N PRO A 171 7.73 -4.03 -10.12
CA PRO A 171 8.99 -4.49 -10.70
C PRO A 171 9.91 -3.35 -11.16
N MET A 172 9.35 -2.22 -11.58
CA MET A 172 10.13 -1.08 -12.01
C MET A 172 10.94 -0.49 -10.85
N TYR A 173 10.33 -0.28 -9.69
CA TYR A 173 11.01 0.25 -8.50
C TYR A 173 11.99 -0.74 -7.89
N ASP A 174 11.61 -2.01 -7.82
CA ASP A 174 12.50 -3.05 -7.30
C ASP A 174 13.73 -3.28 -8.20
N PHE A 175 13.65 -2.90 -9.48
CA PHE A 175 14.77 -2.93 -10.43
C PHE A 175 15.51 -1.58 -10.53
N GLY A 176 15.23 -0.61 -9.66
CA GLY A 176 15.94 0.66 -9.57
C GLY A 176 15.51 1.71 -10.59
N HIS A 177 14.32 1.58 -11.18
CA HIS A 177 13.78 2.51 -12.18
C HIS A 177 12.63 3.35 -11.65
N GLY A 178 12.71 4.66 -11.82
CA GLY A 178 11.67 5.64 -11.47
C GLY A 178 11.93 6.40 -10.18
N ASP A 179 11.17 7.47 -9.96
CA ASP A 179 11.40 8.48 -8.92
C ASP A 179 11.26 7.95 -7.49
N PHE A 180 10.50 6.87 -7.33
CA PHE A 180 10.27 6.24 -6.02
C PHE A 180 11.00 4.90 -5.85
N ALA A 181 11.99 4.62 -6.71
CA ALA A 181 12.90 3.49 -6.58
C ALA A 181 14.01 3.80 -5.55
N ILE A 182 13.60 4.19 -4.34
CA ILE A 182 14.51 4.54 -3.25
C ILE A 182 15.07 3.25 -2.62
N GLY A 183 16.38 3.26 -2.37
CA GLY A 183 17.11 2.10 -1.87
C GLY A 183 17.45 1.08 -2.96
N SER A 184 18.42 0.24 -2.70
CA SER A 184 18.80 -0.87 -3.56
C SER A 184 17.74 -1.97 -3.55
N ASN A 185 17.75 -2.84 -4.56
CA ASN A 185 16.86 -4.00 -4.58
C ASN A 185 17.01 -4.85 -3.30
N ASN A 186 18.25 -5.09 -2.85
CA ASN A 186 18.51 -5.87 -1.64
C ASN A 186 17.89 -5.22 -0.38
N GLU A 187 18.05 -3.91 -0.19
CA GLU A 187 17.46 -3.19 0.95
C GLU A 187 15.93 -3.29 0.95
N ARG A 188 15.31 -3.19 -0.24
CA ARG A 188 13.86 -3.33 -0.40
C ARG A 188 13.39 -4.74 -0.06
N GLN A 189 14.06 -5.78 -0.60
CA GLN A 189 13.72 -7.18 -0.29
C GLN A 189 13.96 -7.53 1.19
N ASP A 190 15.03 -7.03 1.79
CA ASP A 190 15.32 -7.23 3.22
C ASP A 190 14.25 -6.54 4.10
N LEU A 191 13.74 -5.35 3.68
CA LEU A 191 12.61 -4.71 4.34
C LEU A 191 11.34 -5.56 4.29
N TYR A 192 10.99 -6.14 3.12
CA TYR A 192 9.79 -6.98 3.00
C TYR A 192 9.87 -8.20 3.92
N ARG A 193 11.00 -8.90 3.94
CA ARG A 193 11.26 -10.03 4.84
C ARG A 193 11.19 -9.61 6.32
N ARG A 194 11.71 -8.42 6.64
CA ARG A 194 11.66 -7.88 8.00
C ARG A 194 10.22 -7.62 8.43
N CYS A 195 9.41 -7.00 7.59
CA CYS A 195 8.00 -6.74 7.87
C CYS A 195 7.25 -8.05 8.17
N GLU A 196 7.42 -9.06 7.31
CA GLU A 196 6.80 -10.38 7.52
C GLU A 196 7.23 -11.00 8.85
N LYS A 197 8.55 -11.02 9.13
CA LYS A 197 9.11 -11.56 10.37
C LYS A 197 8.60 -10.86 11.62
N GLU A 198 8.42 -9.54 11.56
CA GLU A 198 7.99 -8.74 12.72
C GLU A 198 6.46 -8.65 12.84
N GLY A 199 5.71 -9.31 11.93
CA GLY A 199 4.25 -9.27 11.93
C GLY A 199 3.70 -7.90 11.50
N VAL A 200 4.41 -7.15 10.68
CA VAL A 200 3.94 -5.89 10.11
C VAL A 200 3.45 -6.16 8.69
N GLY A 201 2.14 -6.02 8.46
CA GLY A 201 1.55 -6.22 7.14
C GLY A 201 1.94 -5.11 6.16
N ILE A 202 2.07 -5.45 4.87
CA ILE A 202 2.35 -4.45 3.83
C ILE A 202 1.10 -4.24 2.96
N SER A 203 0.66 -2.97 2.84
CA SER A 203 -0.23 -2.51 1.78
C SER A 203 0.60 -1.89 0.66
N VAL A 204 0.36 -2.33 -0.58
CA VAL A 204 1.17 -1.91 -1.72
C VAL A 204 0.56 -0.71 -2.41
N MET A 205 1.29 0.41 -2.46
CA MET A 205 0.95 1.55 -3.31
C MET A 205 1.73 1.49 -4.63
N LYS A 206 1.20 2.18 -5.66
CA LYS A 206 1.82 2.32 -6.99
C LYS A 206 2.10 0.99 -7.72
N PRO A 207 1.22 -0.03 -7.66
CA PRO A 207 1.50 -1.34 -8.28
C PRO A 207 1.71 -1.24 -9.80
N PHE A 208 1.11 -0.24 -10.46
CA PHE A 208 1.17 -0.03 -11.91
C PHE A 208 2.11 1.10 -12.33
N ASN A 209 2.77 1.77 -11.36
CA ASN A 209 3.57 2.98 -11.59
C ASN A 209 2.85 4.02 -12.46
N ALA A 210 1.67 4.50 -12.03
CA ALA A 210 0.82 5.41 -12.79
C ALA A 210 0.53 4.93 -14.23
N GLY A 211 0.43 3.61 -14.43
CA GLY A 211 0.15 2.99 -15.73
C GLY A 211 1.38 2.81 -16.64
N GLN A 212 2.57 3.24 -16.23
CA GLN A 212 3.78 3.09 -17.05
C GLN A 212 4.13 1.63 -17.31
N LEU A 213 3.91 0.73 -16.34
CA LEU A 213 4.13 -0.70 -16.52
C LEU A 213 3.15 -1.36 -17.50
N LEU A 214 1.99 -0.74 -17.72
CA LEU A 214 0.95 -1.23 -18.64
C LEU A 214 1.16 -0.73 -20.07
N ASP A 215 2.23 0.04 -20.35
CA ASP A 215 2.55 0.63 -21.63
C ASP A 215 3.97 0.19 -22.07
N ALA A 216 4.07 -0.57 -23.15
CA ALA A 216 5.36 -1.08 -23.64
C ALA A 216 6.38 0.01 -24.00
N ALA A 217 5.92 1.21 -24.37
CA ALA A 217 6.79 2.33 -24.71
C ALA A 217 7.38 3.03 -23.47
N LYS A 218 6.71 2.90 -22.30
CA LYS A 218 7.09 3.54 -21.03
C LYS A 218 7.74 2.55 -20.06
N SER A 219 7.43 1.27 -20.21
CA SER A 219 7.99 0.21 -19.38
C SER A 219 9.50 0.05 -19.64
N PRO A 220 10.34 0.02 -18.60
CA PRO A 220 11.78 -0.23 -18.75
C PRO A 220 12.06 -1.64 -19.29
N PHE A 221 11.08 -2.52 -19.25
CA PHE A 221 11.16 -3.89 -19.77
C PHE A 221 10.86 -3.98 -21.28
N HIS A 222 10.61 -2.85 -21.96
CA HIS A 222 10.27 -2.76 -23.37
C HIS A 222 9.06 -3.61 -23.79
N GLN A 223 8.22 -3.94 -22.81
CA GLN A 223 6.95 -4.64 -22.98
C GLN A 223 5.97 -4.20 -21.91
N ALA A 224 4.68 -4.24 -22.23
CA ALA A 224 3.63 -3.99 -21.26
C ALA A 224 3.43 -5.23 -20.38
N LEU A 225 3.26 -5.00 -19.09
CA LEU A 225 2.70 -6.00 -18.18
C LEU A 225 1.18 -5.85 -18.18
N THR A 226 0.48 -6.92 -17.85
CA THR A 226 -0.95 -6.85 -17.55
C THR A 226 -1.18 -6.36 -16.12
N THR A 227 -2.38 -5.87 -15.83
CA THR A 227 -2.81 -5.52 -14.49
C THR A 227 -2.61 -6.70 -13.52
N SER A 228 -2.98 -7.92 -13.96
CA SER A 228 -2.84 -9.13 -13.16
C SER A 228 -1.40 -9.51 -12.87
N GLN A 229 -0.49 -9.32 -13.82
CA GLN A 229 0.95 -9.56 -13.63
C GLN A 229 1.54 -8.58 -12.60
N CYS A 230 1.17 -7.30 -12.67
CA CYS A 230 1.63 -6.30 -11.71
C CYS A 230 1.13 -6.59 -10.29
N ILE A 231 -0.14 -6.99 -10.14
CA ILE A 231 -0.74 -7.36 -8.85
C ILE A 231 -0.03 -8.59 -8.28
N GLN A 232 0.12 -9.64 -9.09
CA GLN A 232 0.79 -10.87 -8.66
C GLN A 232 2.23 -10.63 -8.24
N TYR A 233 2.97 -9.79 -8.99
CA TYR A 233 4.32 -9.40 -8.61
C TYR A 233 4.39 -8.84 -7.19
N ALA A 234 3.46 -7.96 -6.84
CA ALA A 234 3.40 -7.35 -5.52
C ALA A 234 3.01 -8.37 -4.44
N LEU A 235 1.98 -9.20 -4.69
CA LEU A 235 1.50 -10.22 -3.75
C LEU A 235 2.53 -11.34 -3.49
N ASP A 236 3.44 -11.58 -4.41
CA ASP A 236 4.51 -12.56 -4.22
C ASP A 236 5.60 -12.07 -3.24
N LYS A 237 5.61 -10.79 -2.85
CA LYS A 237 6.59 -10.28 -1.89
C LYS A 237 6.23 -10.67 -0.46
N PRO A 238 7.25 -10.95 0.39
CA PRO A 238 7.01 -11.23 1.80
C PRO A 238 6.25 -10.09 2.49
N GLY A 239 5.34 -10.43 3.41
CA GLY A 239 4.59 -9.47 4.22
C GLY A 239 3.47 -8.72 3.51
N VAL A 240 3.32 -8.85 2.19
CA VAL A 240 2.25 -8.17 1.45
C VAL A 240 0.90 -8.81 1.75
N LEU A 241 -0.05 -7.99 2.20
CA LEU A 241 -1.42 -8.39 2.51
C LEU A 241 -2.44 -7.90 1.48
N THR A 242 -2.22 -6.71 0.94
CA THR A 242 -3.18 -6.07 0.02
C THR A 242 -2.46 -5.19 -1.00
N VAL A 243 -3.01 -5.14 -2.21
CA VAL A 243 -2.53 -4.27 -3.29
C VAL A 243 -3.56 -3.16 -3.52
N VAL A 244 -3.15 -1.92 -3.29
CA VAL A 244 -4.02 -0.75 -3.41
C VAL A 244 -4.00 -0.23 -4.85
N GLY A 245 -5.05 -0.56 -5.58
CA GLY A 245 -5.30 0.00 -6.92
C GLY A 245 -5.86 1.43 -6.83
N GLY A 246 -5.57 2.25 -7.83
CA GLY A 246 -6.10 3.61 -7.95
C GLY A 246 -7.09 3.75 -9.11
N PRO A 247 -8.29 3.12 -9.07
CA PRO A 247 -9.27 3.29 -10.14
C PRO A 247 -9.86 4.71 -10.09
N GLY A 248 -10.12 5.28 -11.28
CA GLY A 248 -10.83 6.56 -11.40
C GLY A 248 -12.36 6.40 -11.51
N ASN A 249 -12.85 5.18 -11.78
CA ASN A 249 -14.26 4.88 -11.94
C ASN A 249 -14.54 3.38 -11.81
N VAL A 250 -15.83 3.01 -11.86
CA VAL A 250 -16.28 1.62 -11.74
C VAL A 250 -15.68 0.70 -12.82
N ASP A 251 -15.50 1.17 -14.05
CA ASP A 251 -15.00 0.29 -15.13
C ASP A 251 -13.52 -0.04 -14.93
N GLN A 252 -12.71 0.93 -14.52
CA GLN A 252 -11.31 0.68 -14.13
C GLN A 252 -11.21 -0.21 -12.88
N LEU A 253 -12.15 -0.06 -11.94
CA LEU A 253 -12.20 -0.94 -10.78
C LEU A 253 -12.53 -2.38 -11.18
N LYS A 254 -13.48 -2.59 -12.09
CA LYS A 254 -13.78 -3.93 -12.66
C LYS A 254 -12.55 -4.54 -13.33
N GLU A 255 -11.80 -3.73 -14.10
CA GLU A 255 -10.57 -4.19 -14.75
C GLU A 255 -9.54 -4.68 -13.71
N ILE A 256 -9.34 -3.94 -12.62
CA ILE A 256 -8.44 -4.36 -11.53
C ILE A 256 -8.94 -5.65 -10.89
N LEU A 257 -10.25 -5.78 -10.66
CA LEU A 257 -10.86 -6.95 -10.04
C LEU A 257 -10.83 -8.21 -10.92
N THR A 258 -10.62 -8.10 -12.24
CA THR A 258 -10.43 -9.27 -13.11
C THR A 258 -9.29 -10.18 -12.63
N TYR A 259 -8.33 -9.62 -11.88
CA TYR A 259 -7.26 -10.39 -11.23
C TYR A 259 -7.79 -11.61 -10.44
N LEU A 260 -8.94 -11.48 -9.78
CA LEU A 260 -9.49 -12.52 -8.94
C LEU A 260 -9.90 -13.77 -9.75
N ASP A 261 -10.22 -13.60 -11.03
CA ASP A 261 -10.68 -14.65 -11.94
C ASP A 261 -9.59 -15.13 -12.90
N THR A 262 -8.35 -14.57 -12.83
CA THR A 262 -7.25 -14.95 -13.71
C THR A 262 -6.60 -16.27 -13.31
N THR A 263 -6.09 -16.99 -14.31
CA THR A 263 -5.30 -18.21 -14.13
C THR A 263 -3.87 -17.92 -13.71
N ASP A 264 -3.13 -18.94 -13.26
CA ASP A 264 -1.71 -18.79 -12.91
C ASP A 264 -0.86 -18.38 -14.14
N GLU A 265 -1.22 -18.83 -15.36
CA GLU A 265 -0.55 -18.41 -16.58
C GLU A 265 -0.76 -16.93 -16.88
N GLU A 266 -1.97 -16.40 -16.67
CA GLU A 266 -2.27 -14.97 -16.87
C GLU A 266 -1.60 -14.08 -15.84
N ARG A 267 -1.30 -14.60 -14.65
CA ARG A 267 -0.56 -13.92 -13.57
C ARG A 267 0.96 -14.03 -13.72
N ASP A 268 1.45 -14.88 -14.61
CA ASP A 268 2.88 -15.09 -14.77
C ASP A 268 3.57 -13.86 -15.36
N TYR A 269 4.39 -13.22 -14.53
CA TYR A 269 5.21 -12.05 -14.88
C TYR A 269 6.66 -12.40 -15.21
N SER A 270 6.96 -13.67 -15.49
CA SER A 270 8.32 -14.14 -15.84
C SER A 270 8.90 -13.47 -17.10
N VAL A 271 8.05 -12.79 -17.87
CA VAL A 271 8.46 -11.94 -19.00
C VAL A 271 9.50 -10.88 -18.61
N ILE A 272 9.55 -10.44 -17.35
CA ILE A 272 10.58 -9.52 -16.86
C ILE A 272 11.84 -10.23 -16.36
N GLY A 273 11.90 -11.55 -16.40
CA GLY A 273 12.99 -12.36 -15.86
C GLY A 273 14.35 -12.14 -16.55
N SER A 274 14.39 -11.58 -17.76
CA SER A 274 15.64 -11.16 -18.42
C SER A 274 16.30 -9.94 -17.77
N PHE A 275 15.56 -9.23 -16.90
CA PHE A 275 16.04 -8.04 -16.20
C PHE A 275 16.31 -8.42 -14.74
N THR A 276 17.56 -8.59 -14.39
CA THR A 276 17.97 -8.89 -13.02
C THR A 276 18.75 -7.69 -12.47
N PRO A 277 18.39 -7.15 -11.30
CA PRO A 277 19.15 -6.08 -10.68
C PRO A 277 20.60 -6.52 -10.41
N ASP A 278 21.57 -5.67 -10.76
CA ASP A 278 23.00 -5.97 -10.60
C ASP A 278 23.41 -6.28 -9.16
N ASP A 279 22.68 -5.72 -8.18
CA ASP A 279 22.95 -5.87 -6.74
C ASP A 279 22.28 -7.09 -6.10
N SER A 280 21.54 -7.89 -6.88
CA SER A 280 20.79 -9.07 -6.38
C SER A 280 21.56 -10.38 -6.46
N VAL A 281 22.84 -10.35 -6.81
CA VAL A 281 23.66 -11.57 -6.98
C VAL A 281 23.71 -12.40 -5.69
N GLY A 282 23.31 -13.69 -5.82
CA GLY A 282 23.33 -14.65 -4.72
C GLY A 282 22.11 -14.61 -3.79
N LYS A 283 21.12 -13.74 -4.04
CA LYS A 283 19.86 -13.67 -3.29
C LYS A 283 18.66 -13.87 -4.22
N CYS A 284 17.60 -14.53 -3.73
CA CYS A 284 16.35 -14.59 -4.46
C CYS A 284 15.58 -13.26 -4.27
N VAL A 285 15.23 -12.62 -5.39
CA VAL A 285 14.44 -11.38 -5.42
C VAL A 285 13.02 -11.62 -5.96
N TYR A 286 12.62 -12.88 -6.02
CA TYR A 286 11.27 -13.32 -6.47
C TYR A 286 10.87 -12.79 -7.85
N CYS A 287 11.84 -12.58 -8.75
CA CYS A 287 11.63 -12.02 -10.09
C CYS A 287 11.12 -13.02 -11.12
N LYS A 288 10.93 -14.31 -10.74
CA LYS A 288 10.57 -15.42 -11.62
C LYS A 288 11.51 -15.66 -12.83
N HIS A 289 12.75 -15.11 -12.80
CA HIS A 289 13.76 -15.36 -13.84
C HIS A 289 14.00 -16.87 -14.10
N CYS A 290 13.80 -17.71 -13.06
CA CYS A 290 13.92 -19.17 -13.14
C CYS A 290 12.74 -19.86 -13.82
N HIS A 291 11.74 -19.12 -14.30
CA HIS A 291 10.58 -19.67 -15.01
C HIS A 291 10.74 -19.61 -16.53
N PRO A 292 10.17 -20.59 -17.28
CA PRO A 292 9.61 -21.84 -16.78
C PRO A 292 10.71 -22.79 -16.28
N CYS A 293 10.51 -23.38 -15.10
CA CYS A 293 11.43 -24.40 -14.60
C CYS A 293 11.19 -25.72 -15.34
N PRO A 294 12.23 -26.38 -15.91
CA PRO A 294 12.08 -27.65 -16.59
C PRO A 294 11.48 -28.77 -15.73
N ALA A 295 11.59 -28.66 -14.40
CA ALA A 295 11.02 -29.59 -13.43
C ALA A 295 9.63 -29.14 -12.91
N GLY A 296 9.03 -28.08 -13.48
CA GLY A 296 7.71 -27.57 -13.08
C GLY A 296 7.69 -26.94 -11.67
N LEU A 297 8.84 -26.49 -11.16
CA LEU A 297 8.92 -25.92 -9.80
C LEU A 297 8.70 -24.39 -9.83
N ASN A 298 7.92 -23.88 -8.88
CA ASN A 298 7.86 -22.45 -8.60
C ASN A 298 9.04 -22.06 -7.68
N ILE A 299 10.18 -21.75 -8.29
CA ILE A 299 11.45 -21.49 -7.59
C ILE A 299 11.32 -20.27 -6.67
N GLY A 300 10.59 -19.21 -7.09
CA GLY A 300 10.35 -18.01 -6.27
C GLY A 300 9.57 -18.35 -4.99
N LEU A 301 8.51 -19.13 -5.12
CA LEU A 301 7.69 -19.56 -3.98
C LEU A 301 8.47 -20.49 -3.02
N ILE A 302 9.27 -21.40 -3.57
CA ILE A 302 10.15 -22.29 -2.77
C ILE A 302 11.14 -21.45 -1.97
N ASN A 303 11.79 -20.47 -2.60
CA ASN A 303 12.71 -19.58 -1.89
C ASN A 303 11.99 -18.73 -0.83
N LYS A 304 10.76 -18.26 -1.09
CA LYS A 304 9.96 -17.54 -0.10
C LYS A 304 9.73 -18.40 1.14
N TYR A 305 9.28 -19.64 0.98
CA TYR A 305 9.08 -20.57 2.11
C TYR A 305 10.40 -20.95 2.80
N TYR A 306 11.48 -21.09 2.03
CA TYR A 306 12.80 -21.33 2.61
C TYR A 306 13.27 -20.14 3.49
N ASP A 307 13.09 -18.91 3.00
CA ASP A 307 13.44 -17.72 3.76
C ASP A 307 12.59 -17.61 5.05
N LEU A 308 11.28 -17.90 4.98
CA LEU A 308 10.39 -17.96 6.14
C LEU A 308 10.83 -19.03 7.16
N SER A 309 11.14 -20.24 6.70
CA SER A 309 11.58 -21.32 7.60
C SER A 309 12.87 -20.97 8.37
N ARG A 310 13.78 -20.23 7.74
CA ARG A 310 15.00 -19.74 8.41
C ARG A 310 14.73 -18.66 9.45
N GLN A 311 13.58 -18.00 9.38
CA GLN A 311 13.15 -17.02 10.38
C GLN A 311 12.44 -17.64 11.56
N GLY A 312 12.14 -18.94 11.50
CA GLY A 312 11.50 -19.69 12.60
C GLY A 312 9.97 -19.63 12.60
N ASP A 313 9.36 -19.25 11.49
CA ASP A 313 7.91 -19.08 11.34
C ASP A 313 7.20 -20.30 10.71
N VAL A 314 7.81 -21.50 10.73
CA VAL A 314 7.22 -22.76 10.22
C VAL A 314 7.35 -23.85 11.26
#